data_41ffe9716f130858bbde327a30745aa1
#
_entry.id   41ffe9716f130858bbde327a30745aa1
#
_cell.length_a   1.000
_cell.length_b   1.000
_cell.length_c   1.000
_cell.angle_alpha   90.00
_cell.angle_beta   90.00
_cell.angle_gamma   90.00
#
_symmetry.space_group_name_H-M   'P 1'
#
loop_
_entity.id
_entity.type
_entity.pdbx_description
1 polymer ?
#
loop_
_entity_poly.entity_id
_entity_poly.type
_entity_poly.pdbx_seq_one_letter_code
_entity_poly.pdbx_strand_id
1 'polypeptide(L)'
;MRSPEFICNSSGGIDLQINGALGVAFNELNAHNKEFLPKICQYLWSCGIDGFLPTLVTNAPEKILSSLSHIHEAISNLKEVPNSAQILGVHLECAFFHPEKRGAHPKQYLKPLNIQELEKLVGDHLEIIKLVTLAPELDSTDSVIPFLTERGIIVSLGHSTATSGQAQSAFALGASMITHAFNAMPSLHHREPGLLGAAILNQDVYCGLIADGVHVHPQMVDILFRLKGKKIVLVSDALAPLGLPDGTYPWDDRSIEVKDFTARLADGTLSGTTLSLLDCVKNLVLWGICTPIEAIALATETPRLALNLPPTPPTLSWYWQEDLGKLTWERYT
;
A
#
# COMPACT_ATOMS: atom_id res chain seq x y z
N MET A 1 -4.94 -29.05 23.87
CA MET A 1 -5.09 -28.16 22.71
C MET A 1 -5.41 -29.01 21.51
N ARG A 2 -6.44 -28.63 20.73
CA ARG A 2 -6.70 -29.28 19.44
C ARG A 2 -5.58 -28.94 18.46
N SER A 3 -5.22 -29.89 17.61
CA SER A 3 -4.26 -29.60 16.53
C SER A 3 -4.84 -28.53 15.59
N PRO A 4 -4.02 -27.62 15.06
CA PRO A 4 -4.47 -26.64 14.08
C PRO A 4 -5.10 -27.33 12.87
N GLU A 5 -6.26 -26.83 12.43
CA GLU A 5 -6.93 -27.32 11.23
C GLU A 5 -6.31 -26.66 9.99
N PHE A 6 -5.89 -27.47 9.03
CA PHE A 6 -5.38 -26.97 7.76
C PHE A 6 -6.51 -26.32 6.95
N ILE A 7 -6.26 -25.10 6.44
CA ILE A 7 -7.22 -24.34 5.62
C ILE A 7 -6.86 -24.44 4.14
N CYS A 8 -5.69 -23.92 3.76
CA CYS A 8 -5.23 -23.91 2.36
C CYS A 8 -3.74 -23.59 2.26
N ASN A 9 -3.22 -23.79 1.07
CA ASN A 9 -1.93 -23.27 0.65
C ASN A 9 -2.13 -22.01 -0.21
N SER A 10 -1.24 -21.02 -0.08
CA SER A 10 -1.21 -19.84 -0.92
C SER A 10 0.21 -19.42 -1.26
N SER A 11 0.39 -18.55 -2.24
CA SER A 11 1.59 -17.73 -2.33
C SER A 11 1.70 -16.85 -1.08
N GLY A 12 2.86 -16.27 -0.80
CA GLY A 12 3.00 -15.24 0.22
C GLY A 12 2.32 -13.94 -0.17
N GLY A 13 2.20 -13.04 0.80
CA GLY A 13 1.59 -11.73 0.64
C GLY A 13 2.35 -10.85 -0.37
N ILE A 14 1.61 -9.97 -1.03
CA ILE A 14 2.16 -8.89 -1.85
C ILE A 14 1.68 -7.57 -1.27
N ASP A 15 2.60 -6.78 -0.72
CA ASP A 15 2.27 -5.48 -0.14
C ASP A 15 2.49 -4.35 -1.16
N LEU A 16 1.40 -3.75 -1.62
CA LEU A 16 1.45 -2.68 -2.63
C LEU A 16 1.70 -1.29 -2.03
N GLN A 17 1.63 -1.17 -0.70
CA GLN A 17 1.82 0.09 0.00
C GLN A 17 2.49 -0.17 1.34
N ILE A 18 3.81 0.03 1.38
CA ILE A 18 4.66 -0.08 2.55
C ILE A 18 5.77 0.98 2.50
N ASN A 19 5.86 1.82 3.51
CA ASN A 19 6.73 3.01 3.52
C ASN A 19 8.10 2.75 4.15
N GLY A 20 8.26 1.63 4.85
CA GLY A 20 9.53 1.27 5.49
C GLY A 20 9.44 0.09 6.44
N ALA A 21 10.56 -0.31 7.00
CA ALA A 21 10.66 -1.32 8.06
C ALA A 21 12.01 -1.20 8.80
N LEU A 22 12.09 -1.78 10.00
CA LEU A 22 13.31 -1.90 10.81
C LEU A 22 14.04 -0.56 11.04
N GLY A 23 13.28 0.55 11.10
CA GLY A 23 13.80 1.89 11.32
C GLY A 23 14.23 2.63 10.04
N VAL A 24 14.04 2.05 8.86
CA VAL A 24 14.40 2.65 7.58
C VAL A 24 13.17 3.02 6.78
N ALA A 25 13.02 4.32 6.46
CA ALA A 25 12.00 4.82 5.55
C ALA A 25 12.47 4.73 4.10
N PHE A 26 11.65 4.19 3.20
CA PHE A 26 12.07 4.01 1.80
C PHE A 26 12.24 5.33 1.05
N ASN A 27 11.52 6.38 1.42
CA ASN A 27 11.67 7.73 0.84
C ASN A 27 12.88 8.52 1.38
N GLU A 28 13.73 7.90 2.21
CA GLU A 28 14.96 8.48 2.76
C GLU A 28 16.18 7.57 2.55
N LEU A 29 16.09 6.65 1.58
CA LEU A 29 17.24 5.80 1.23
C LEU A 29 18.39 6.62 0.69
N ASN A 30 19.57 6.28 1.18
CA ASN A 30 20.82 6.95 0.83
C ASN A 30 22.01 5.98 0.99
N ALA A 31 23.24 6.43 0.69
CA ALA A 31 24.43 5.60 0.75
C ALA A 31 24.73 4.99 2.12
N HIS A 32 24.22 5.56 3.22
CA HIS A 32 24.49 5.10 4.59
C HIS A 32 23.48 4.07 5.09
N ASN A 33 22.27 4.03 4.52
CA ASN A 33 21.21 3.13 4.99
C ASN A 33 20.72 2.11 3.95
N LYS A 34 21.12 2.22 2.67
CA LYS A 34 20.76 1.25 1.63
C LYS A 34 21.19 -0.19 1.94
N GLU A 35 22.23 -0.36 2.76
CA GLU A 35 22.70 -1.67 3.21
C GLU A 35 21.70 -2.44 4.09
N PHE A 36 20.66 -1.76 4.61
CA PHE A 36 19.59 -2.41 5.35
C PHE A 36 18.53 -3.07 4.46
N LEU A 37 18.45 -2.74 3.16
CA LEU A 37 17.46 -3.32 2.25
C LEU A 37 17.44 -4.85 2.24
N PRO A 38 18.57 -5.57 2.18
CA PRO A 38 18.57 -7.03 2.27
C PRO A 38 17.94 -7.56 3.57
N LYS A 39 18.22 -6.92 4.70
CA LYS A 39 17.65 -7.29 6.00
C LYS A 39 16.15 -7.03 6.05
N ILE A 40 15.69 -5.92 5.45
CA ILE A 40 14.27 -5.60 5.35
C ILE A 40 13.56 -6.65 4.48
N CYS A 41 14.12 -7.02 3.34
CA CYS A 41 13.57 -8.06 2.48
C CYS A 41 13.47 -9.41 3.20
N GLN A 42 14.50 -9.81 3.97
CA GLN A 42 14.48 -11.02 4.80
C GLN A 42 13.44 -10.92 5.92
N TYR A 43 13.32 -9.77 6.58
CA TYR A 43 12.33 -9.54 7.62
C TYR A 43 10.91 -9.65 7.04
N LEU A 44 10.61 -9.00 5.92
CA LEU A 44 9.30 -9.10 5.25
C LEU A 44 9.00 -10.54 4.82
N TRP A 45 10.00 -11.27 4.32
CA TRP A 45 9.86 -12.70 4.05
C TRP A 45 9.47 -13.47 5.31
N SER A 46 10.10 -13.20 6.44
CA SER A 46 9.76 -13.84 7.72
C SER A 46 8.36 -13.46 8.21
N CYS A 47 7.80 -12.35 7.74
CA CYS A 47 6.42 -11.93 7.97
C CYS A 47 5.42 -12.54 6.95
N GLY A 48 5.86 -13.46 6.08
CA GLY A 48 5.01 -14.12 5.09
C GLY A 48 4.81 -13.35 3.79
N ILE A 49 5.63 -12.33 3.51
CA ILE A 49 5.58 -11.50 2.30
C ILE A 49 6.52 -12.07 1.25
N ASP A 50 6.01 -12.34 0.03
CA ASP A 50 6.82 -12.79 -1.11
C ASP A 50 7.32 -11.60 -1.95
N GLY A 51 6.58 -10.51 -1.97
CA GLY A 51 6.96 -9.32 -2.71
C GLY A 51 6.29 -8.06 -2.18
N PHE A 52 6.86 -6.91 -2.51
CA PHE A 52 6.33 -5.63 -2.08
C PHE A 52 6.75 -4.50 -3.03
N LEU A 53 6.03 -3.39 -2.95
CA LEU A 53 6.41 -2.12 -3.57
C LEU A 53 6.89 -1.16 -2.49
N PRO A 54 8.21 -0.91 -2.34
CA PRO A 54 8.66 0.23 -1.55
C PRO A 54 7.88 1.48 -1.96
N THR A 55 7.18 2.09 -0.98
CA THR A 55 6.35 3.25 -1.21
C THR A 55 7.13 4.51 -0.86
N LEU A 56 7.26 5.39 -1.85
CA LEU A 56 7.91 6.68 -1.68
C LEU A 56 6.86 7.73 -1.41
N VAL A 57 6.76 8.16 -0.15
CA VAL A 57 5.87 9.25 0.28
C VAL A 57 6.50 10.61 0.00
N THR A 58 5.68 11.66 -0.04
CA THR A 58 6.10 13.02 -0.36
C THR A 58 7.30 13.47 0.48
N ASN A 59 8.37 13.87 -0.20
CA ASN A 59 9.61 14.39 0.38
C ASN A 59 10.28 15.37 -0.60
N ALA A 60 11.44 15.93 -0.23
CA ALA A 60 12.26 16.72 -1.11
C ALA A 60 12.63 15.92 -2.37
N PRO A 61 12.57 16.52 -3.58
CA PRO A 61 12.80 15.80 -4.85
C PRO A 61 14.13 15.05 -4.90
N GLU A 62 15.19 15.63 -4.36
CA GLU A 62 16.52 15.02 -4.31
C GLU A 62 16.55 13.75 -3.43
N LYS A 63 15.75 13.69 -2.35
CA LYS A 63 15.63 12.49 -1.53
C LYS A 63 14.85 11.39 -2.29
N ILE A 64 13.80 11.77 -3.02
CA ILE A 64 13.03 10.83 -3.86
C ILE A 64 13.93 10.24 -4.94
N LEU A 65 14.69 11.06 -5.66
CA LEU A 65 15.63 10.59 -6.69
C LEU A 65 16.73 9.69 -6.10
N SER A 66 17.29 10.05 -4.94
CA SER A 66 18.26 9.20 -4.24
C SER A 66 17.65 7.84 -3.90
N SER A 67 16.44 7.82 -3.35
CA SER A 67 15.75 6.58 -2.99
C SER A 67 15.44 5.71 -4.22
N LEU A 68 14.97 6.31 -5.31
CA LEU A 68 14.74 5.62 -6.58
C LEU A 68 16.02 4.96 -7.11
N SER A 69 17.13 5.68 -7.09
CA SER A 69 18.44 5.14 -7.53
C SER A 69 18.86 3.93 -6.71
N HIS A 70 18.74 3.98 -5.38
CA HIS A 70 19.13 2.86 -4.52
C HIS A 70 18.16 1.67 -4.61
N ILE A 71 16.85 1.91 -4.80
CA ILE A 71 15.88 0.84 -5.03
C ILE A 71 16.13 0.18 -6.40
N HIS A 72 16.42 0.97 -7.44
CA HIS A 72 16.75 0.45 -8.76
C HIS A 72 17.96 -0.49 -8.73
N GLU A 73 19.04 -0.08 -8.05
CA GLU A 73 20.20 -0.94 -7.79
C GLU A 73 19.81 -2.22 -7.04
N ALA A 74 18.97 -2.09 -6.00
CA ALA A 74 18.55 -3.21 -5.16
C ALA A 74 17.67 -4.24 -5.90
N ILE A 75 16.79 -3.82 -6.80
CA ILE A 75 15.93 -4.73 -7.59
C ILE A 75 16.78 -5.76 -8.33
N SER A 76 17.90 -5.35 -8.92
CA SER A 76 18.79 -6.26 -9.64
C SER A 76 19.62 -7.14 -8.70
N ASN A 77 20.15 -6.56 -7.62
CA ASN A 77 21.08 -7.21 -6.71
C ASN A 77 20.42 -8.19 -5.73
N LEU A 78 19.13 -7.98 -5.40
CA LEU A 78 18.42 -8.79 -4.40
C LEU A 78 17.50 -9.86 -5.01
N LYS A 79 17.40 -9.94 -6.35
CA LYS A 79 16.47 -10.85 -7.04
C LYS A 79 16.67 -12.33 -6.69
N GLU A 80 17.90 -12.74 -6.40
CA GLU A 80 18.25 -14.14 -6.16
C GLU A 80 18.64 -14.43 -4.70
N VAL A 81 18.40 -13.46 -3.78
CA VAL A 81 18.68 -13.68 -2.36
C VAL A 81 17.64 -14.64 -1.78
N PRO A 82 18.05 -15.81 -1.25
CA PRO A 82 17.11 -16.78 -0.70
C PRO A 82 16.43 -16.24 0.57
N ASN A 83 15.19 -16.70 0.81
CA ASN A 83 14.41 -16.31 1.98
C ASN A 83 14.25 -14.80 2.11
N SER A 84 13.98 -14.14 1.00
CA SER A 84 13.90 -12.69 0.88
C SER A 84 12.68 -12.29 0.07
N ALA A 85 11.88 -11.35 0.57
CA ALA A 85 10.79 -10.75 -0.18
C ALA A 85 11.34 -9.94 -1.37
N GLN A 86 10.69 -10.03 -2.52
CA GLN A 86 11.16 -9.37 -3.73
C GLN A 86 10.66 -7.93 -3.81
N ILE A 87 11.52 -7.03 -4.22
CA ILE A 87 11.14 -5.67 -4.62
C ILE A 87 10.59 -5.78 -6.04
N LEU A 88 9.26 -5.59 -6.19
CA LEU A 88 8.56 -5.77 -7.48
C LEU A 88 8.57 -4.50 -8.35
N GLY A 89 9.07 -3.42 -7.82
CA GLY A 89 9.10 -2.07 -8.37
C GLY A 89 8.80 -1.07 -7.27
N VAL A 90 8.34 0.13 -7.62
CA VAL A 90 8.09 1.23 -6.67
C VAL A 90 6.63 1.68 -6.74
N HIS A 91 6.03 1.96 -5.60
CA HIS A 91 4.82 2.74 -5.48
C HIS A 91 5.20 4.21 -5.21
N LEU A 92 4.83 5.10 -6.13
CA LEU A 92 5.04 6.53 -5.97
C LEU A 92 3.77 7.14 -5.36
N GLU A 93 3.77 7.32 -4.04
CA GLU A 93 2.68 7.97 -3.29
C GLU A 93 3.14 9.37 -2.86
N CYS A 94 3.45 10.21 -3.84
CA CYS A 94 4.01 11.51 -3.52
C CYS A 94 3.67 12.61 -4.52
N ALA A 95 3.70 13.81 -4.00
CA ALA A 95 3.67 15.10 -4.62
C ALA A 95 2.33 15.53 -5.26
N PHE A 96 1.58 14.65 -5.91
CA PHE A 96 0.43 15.00 -6.76
C PHE A 96 -0.91 14.89 -6.03
N PHE A 97 -1.02 15.53 -4.86
CA PHE A 97 -2.14 15.43 -3.94
C PHE A 97 -2.87 16.74 -3.76
N HIS A 98 -4.17 16.65 -3.51
CA HIS A 98 -4.93 17.82 -3.14
C HIS A 98 -4.48 18.33 -1.75
N PRO A 99 -4.16 19.63 -1.59
CA PRO A 99 -3.60 20.16 -0.34
C PRO A 99 -4.46 19.90 0.91
N GLU A 100 -5.80 19.87 0.76
CA GLU A 100 -6.73 19.58 1.86
C GLU A 100 -6.81 18.09 2.22
N LYS A 101 -6.36 17.22 1.33
CA LYS A 101 -6.36 15.76 1.51
C LYS A 101 -4.96 15.17 1.60
N ARG A 102 -3.95 16.01 1.83
CA ARG A 102 -2.55 15.58 1.92
C ARG A 102 -2.25 14.64 3.09
N GLY A 103 -3.13 14.54 4.10
CA GLY A 103 -2.84 13.76 5.31
C GLY A 103 -1.54 14.22 5.98
N ALA A 104 -0.66 13.29 6.30
CA ALA A 104 0.64 13.55 6.92
C ALA A 104 1.72 14.08 5.97
N HIS A 105 1.46 14.12 4.65
CA HIS A 105 2.46 14.57 3.65
C HIS A 105 2.81 16.05 3.79
N PRO A 106 4.10 16.44 3.70
CA PRO A 106 4.56 17.83 3.81
C PRO A 106 4.04 18.70 2.67
N LYS A 107 3.29 19.76 2.99
CA LYS A 107 2.64 20.64 2.01
C LYS A 107 3.62 21.31 1.06
N GLN A 108 4.82 21.66 1.54
CA GLN A 108 5.84 22.38 0.76
C GLN A 108 6.39 21.57 -0.43
N TYR A 109 6.22 20.26 -0.44
CA TYR A 109 6.69 19.39 -1.52
C TYR A 109 5.58 18.92 -2.46
N LEU A 110 4.33 19.37 -2.27
CA LEU A 110 3.27 19.11 -3.23
C LEU A 110 3.57 19.81 -4.55
N LYS A 111 3.22 19.15 -5.67
CA LYS A 111 3.48 19.59 -7.03
C LYS A 111 2.20 19.63 -7.85
N PRO A 112 2.14 20.50 -8.86
CA PRO A 112 1.11 20.41 -9.90
C PRO A 112 1.15 19.04 -10.59
N LEU A 113 -0.01 18.47 -10.86
CA LEU A 113 -0.11 17.20 -11.59
C LEU A 113 0.01 17.47 -13.09
N ASN A 114 1.15 17.16 -13.66
CA ASN A 114 1.42 17.14 -15.10
C ASN A 114 2.62 16.24 -15.40
N ILE A 115 2.76 15.85 -16.67
CA ILE A 115 3.82 14.93 -17.13
C ILE A 115 5.22 15.49 -16.83
N GLN A 116 5.46 16.78 -17.02
CA GLN A 116 6.78 17.39 -16.82
C GLN A 116 7.23 17.32 -15.36
N GLU A 117 6.34 17.62 -14.41
CA GLU A 117 6.66 17.51 -12.98
C GLU A 117 6.84 16.06 -12.55
N LEU A 118 6.09 15.13 -13.13
CA LEU A 118 6.28 13.69 -12.90
C LEU A 118 7.65 13.23 -13.41
N GLU A 119 8.02 13.56 -14.64
CA GLU A 119 9.32 13.20 -15.23
C GLU A 119 10.48 13.81 -14.45
N LYS A 120 10.37 15.06 -13.99
CA LYS A 120 11.39 15.67 -13.10
C LYS A 120 11.52 14.95 -11.77
N LEU A 121 10.41 14.48 -11.19
CA LEU A 121 10.38 13.82 -9.90
C LEU A 121 11.03 12.42 -9.96
N VAL A 122 10.80 11.68 -11.04
CA VAL A 122 11.30 10.30 -11.17
C VAL A 122 12.63 10.20 -11.93
N GLY A 123 13.03 11.22 -12.66
CA GLY A 123 14.24 11.21 -13.51
C GLY A 123 14.25 10.01 -14.46
N ASP A 124 15.39 9.33 -14.55
CA ASP A 124 15.58 8.17 -15.42
C ASP A 124 15.03 6.85 -14.81
N HIS A 125 14.24 6.92 -13.72
CA HIS A 125 13.77 5.75 -12.98
C HIS A 125 12.31 5.38 -13.25
N LEU A 126 11.68 5.92 -14.30
CA LEU A 126 10.27 5.65 -14.61
C LEU A 126 9.97 4.16 -14.81
N GLU A 127 10.93 3.39 -15.32
CA GLU A 127 10.78 1.96 -15.62
C GLU A 127 10.56 1.08 -14.39
N ILE A 128 11.05 1.50 -13.21
CA ILE A 128 10.84 0.76 -11.96
C ILE A 128 9.54 1.17 -11.24
N ILE A 129 8.86 2.22 -11.69
CA ILE A 129 7.58 2.62 -11.12
C ILE A 129 6.51 1.62 -11.57
N LYS A 130 5.75 1.06 -10.61
CA LYS A 130 4.66 0.11 -10.88
C LYS A 130 3.30 0.65 -10.51
N LEU A 131 3.27 1.56 -9.54
CA LEU A 131 2.03 2.13 -9.02
C LEU A 131 2.26 3.62 -8.74
N VAL A 132 1.33 4.47 -9.14
CA VAL A 132 1.33 5.91 -8.83
C VAL A 132 0.00 6.27 -8.17
N THR A 133 0.06 6.91 -7.01
CA THR A 133 -1.10 7.53 -6.38
C THR A 133 -1.16 9.01 -6.74
N LEU A 134 -2.32 9.46 -7.21
CA LEU A 134 -2.57 10.86 -7.58
C LEU A 134 -4.01 11.31 -7.35
N ALA A 135 -4.19 12.63 -7.23
CA ALA A 135 -5.49 13.30 -7.14
C ALA A 135 -5.93 13.72 -8.56
N PRO A 136 -6.92 13.04 -9.18
CA PRO A 136 -7.23 13.24 -10.60
C PRO A 136 -7.76 14.65 -10.93
N GLU A 137 -8.40 15.31 -9.98
CA GLU A 137 -8.91 16.67 -10.15
C GLU A 137 -7.82 17.73 -10.35
N LEU A 138 -6.54 17.36 -10.13
CA LEU A 138 -5.40 18.24 -10.35
C LEU A 138 -4.84 18.16 -11.77
N ASP A 139 -5.20 17.16 -12.58
CA ASP A 139 -4.81 17.06 -14.00
C ASP A 139 -5.80 17.85 -14.87
N SER A 140 -5.45 19.08 -15.17
CA SER A 140 -6.29 19.95 -16.03
C SER A 140 -6.30 19.54 -17.51
N THR A 141 -5.46 18.57 -17.90
CA THR A 141 -5.27 18.17 -19.31
C THR A 141 -5.72 16.74 -19.59
N ASP A 142 -6.11 16.00 -18.55
CA ASP A 142 -6.46 14.58 -18.63
C ASP A 142 -5.38 13.69 -19.29
N SER A 143 -4.12 14.12 -19.22
CA SER A 143 -3.01 13.50 -19.96
C SER A 143 -2.14 12.58 -19.14
N VAL A 144 -2.09 12.78 -17.81
CA VAL A 144 -1.16 12.05 -16.93
C VAL A 144 -1.56 10.58 -16.78
N ILE A 145 -2.86 10.30 -16.61
CA ILE A 145 -3.34 8.93 -16.47
C ILE A 145 -3.05 8.11 -17.74
N PRO A 146 -3.42 8.56 -18.97
CA PRO A 146 -3.04 7.86 -20.20
C PRO A 146 -1.52 7.68 -20.35
N PHE A 147 -0.73 8.73 -20.06
CA PHE A 147 0.73 8.65 -20.11
C PHE A 147 1.32 7.52 -19.24
N LEU A 148 0.79 7.33 -18.04
CA LEU A 148 1.23 6.27 -17.11
C LEU A 148 0.74 4.90 -17.56
N THR A 149 -0.54 4.77 -17.92
CA THR A 149 -1.15 3.48 -18.26
C THR A 149 -0.61 2.90 -19.56
N GLU A 150 -0.29 3.73 -20.57
CA GLU A 150 0.40 3.32 -21.79
C GLU A 150 1.78 2.71 -21.54
N ARG A 151 2.38 3.01 -20.39
CA ARG A 151 3.67 2.47 -19.93
C ARG A 151 3.52 1.27 -18.99
N GLY A 152 2.29 0.77 -18.81
CA GLY A 152 1.98 -0.34 -17.93
C GLY A 152 2.06 0.01 -16.44
N ILE A 153 2.04 1.30 -16.08
CA ILE A 153 2.04 1.77 -14.70
C ILE A 153 0.59 1.85 -14.21
N ILE A 154 0.31 1.23 -13.09
CA ILE A 154 -1.01 1.26 -12.45
C ILE A 154 -1.25 2.64 -11.85
N VAL A 155 -2.40 3.24 -12.13
CA VAL A 155 -2.80 4.50 -11.52
C VAL A 155 -3.84 4.25 -10.44
N SER A 156 -3.52 4.70 -9.23
CA SER A 156 -4.39 4.68 -8.06
C SER A 156 -4.84 6.10 -7.71
N LEU A 157 -6.13 6.29 -7.50
CA LEU A 157 -6.65 7.58 -7.09
C LEU A 157 -6.67 7.68 -5.56
N GLY A 158 -6.11 8.75 -5.03
CA GLY A 158 -6.04 8.96 -3.59
C GLY A 158 -5.60 10.38 -3.24
N HIS A 159 -5.65 10.74 -1.96
CA HIS A 159 -5.31 12.09 -1.47
C HIS A 159 -6.03 13.19 -2.27
N SER A 160 -7.33 13.01 -2.47
CA SER A 160 -8.12 13.67 -3.50
C SER A 160 -9.43 14.20 -2.93
N THR A 161 -9.90 15.31 -3.48
CA THR A 161 -11.25 15.84 -3.25
C THR A 161 -12.19 15.56 -4.43
N ALA A 162 -11.80 14.68 -5.35
CA ALA A 162 -12.54 14.40 -6.58
C ALA A 162 -14.01 14.07 -6.30
N THR A 163 -14.88 14.68 -7.09
CA THR A 163 -16.28 14.31 -7.19
C THR A 163 -16.44 12.94 -7.84
N SER A 164 -17.60 12.32 -7.69
CA SER A 164 -17.90 11.05 -8.36
C SER A 164 -17.71 11.13 -9.88
N GLY A 165 -18.10 12.23 -10.50
CA GLY A 165 -17.91 12.44 -11.94
C GLY A 165 -16.43 12.52 -12.35
N GLN A 166 -15.61 13.28 -11.62
CA GLN A 166 -14.16 13.35 -11.87
C GLN A 166 -13.47 11.98 -11.71
N ALA A 167 -13.84 11.24 -10.67
CA ALA A 167 -13.32 9.88 -10.45
C ALA A 167 -13.72 8.93 -11.59
N GLN A 168 -15.00 8.97 -12.06
CA GLN A 168 -15.46 8.18 -13.20
C GLN A 168 -14.68 8.50 -14.48
N SER A 169 -14.44 9.80 -14.74
CA SER A 169 -13.60 10.22 -15.88
C SER A 169 -12.17 9.67 -15.77
N ALA A 170 -11.56 9.73 -14.58
CA ALA A 170 -10.23 9.18 -14.34
C ALA A 170 -10.17 7.65 -14.54
N PHE A 171 -11.22 6.92 -14.11
CA PHE A 171 -11.31 5.48 -14.38
C PHE A 171 -11.48 5.19 -15.89
N ALA A 172 -12.24 6.00 -16.60
CA ALA A 172 -12.38 5.88 -18.06
C ALA A 172 -11.06 6.15 -18.81
N LEU A 173 -10.18 6.97 -18.26
CA LEU A 173 -8.83 7.23 -18.76
C LEU A 173 -7.82 6.12 -18.40
N GLY A 174 -8.19 5.13 -17.58
CA GLY A 174 -7.39 3.96 -17.27
C GLY A 174 -6.91 3.84 -15.81
N ALA A 175 -7.27 4.76 -14.92
CA ALA A 175 -7.04 4.53 -13.49
C ALA A 175 -7.82 3.29 -13.04
N SER A 176 -7.17 2.38 -12.31
CA SER A 176 -7.73 1.06 -11.98
C SER A 176 -7.72 0.71 -10.50
N MET A 177 -7.30 1.66 -9.66
CA MET A 177 -7.22 1.46 -8.21
C MET A 177 -7.59 2.73 -7.45
N ILE A 178 -7.98 2.60 -6.17
CA ILE A 178 -7.98 3.67 -5.18
C ILE A 178 -7.06 3.32 -4.02
N THR A 179 -6.38 4.31 -3.49
CA THR A 179 -5.39 4.16 -2.40
C THR A 179 -6.12 4.21 -1.07
N HIS A 180 -5.77 3.31 -0.13
CA HIS A 180 -6.25 3.24 1.26
C HIS A 180 -7.68 3.79 1.47
N ALA A 181 -8.67 3.11 0.84
CA ALA A 181 -10.08 3.50 0.82
C ALA A 181 -10.56 4.09 2.14
N PHE A 182 -11.39 5.13 2.08
CA PHE A 182 -11.86 6.00 3.16
C PHE A 182 -10.86 7.06 3.65
N ASN A 183 -9.55 6.80 3.57
CA ASN A 183 -8.52 7.70 4.10
C ASN A 183 -8.13 8.77 3.06
N ALA A 184 -7.92 9.99 3.51
CA ALA A 184 -7.52 11.13 2.68
C ALA A 184 -8.40 11.36 1.42
N MET A 185 -9.71 11.11 1.54
CA MET A 185 -10.72 11.34 0.48
C MET A 185 -12.04 11.85 1.09
N PRO A 186 -13.00 12.35 0.29
CA PRO A 186 -14.33 12.68 0.79
C PRO A 186 -15.05 11.45 1.34
N SER A 187 -15.80 11.63 2.43
CA SER A 187 -16.66 10.59 2.96
C SER A 187 -17.78 10.25 1.97
N LEU A 188 -18.24 8.99 1.99
CA LEU A 188 -19.39 8.57 1.18
C LEU A 188 -20.63 9.37 1.59
N HIS A 189 -21.13 10.21 0.69
CA HIS A 189 -22.24 11.12 0.95
C HIS A 189 -23.37 10.92 -0.05
N HIS A 190 -24.62 10.93 0.44
CA HIS A 190 -25.82 10.57 -0.36
C HIS A 190 -26.12 11.51 -1.53
N ARG A 191 -25.60 12.72 -1.56
CA ARG A 191 -25.75 13.69 -2.67
C ARG A 191 -24.51 13.84 -3.54
N GLU A 192 -23.34 13.51 -3.01
CA GLU A 192 -22.06 13.49 -3.74
C GLU A 192 -21.24 12.29 -3.22
N PRO A 193 -21.32 11.15 -3.92
CA PRO A 193 -20.66 9.92 -3.46
C PRO A 193 -19.13 10.00 -3.44
N GLY A 194 -18.54 10.95 -4.13
CA GLY A 194 -17.11 11.20 -4.22
C GLY A 194 -16.34 10.06 -4.89
N LEU A 195 -15.03 10.11 -4.72
CA LEU A 195 -14.10 9.11 -5.24
C LEU A 195 -14.48 7.68 -4.78
N LEU A 196 -14.75 7.51 -3.48
CA LEU A 196 -15.08 6.20 -2.92
C LEU A 196 -16.36 5.62 -3.53
N GLY A 197 -17.40 6.44 -3.67
CA GLY A 197 -18.67 6.00 -4.27
C GLY A 197 -18.51 5.59 -5.74
N ALA A 198 -17.72 6.34 -6.51
CA ALA A 198 -17.39 5.99 -7.89
C ALA A 198 -16.64 4.66 -7.98
N ALA A 199 -15.65 4.46 -7.10
CA ALA A 199 -14.88 3.21 -7.04
C ALA A 199 -15.73 2.01 -6.65
N ILE A 200 -16.64 2.15 -5.68
CA ILE A 200 -17.56 1.08 -5.25
C ILE A 200 -18.45 0.62 -6.42
N LEU A 201 -18.95 1.54 -7.22
CA LEU A 201 -19.83 1.22 -8.35
C LEU A 201 -19.09 0.66 -9.57
N ASN A 202 -17.81 0.96 -9.72
CA ASN A 202 -16.99 0.42 -10.80
C ASN A 202 -16.38 -0.94 -10.42
N GLN A 203 -16.86 -2.03 -11.03
CA GLN A 203 -16.47 -3.40 -10.69
C GLN A 203 -15.03 -3.75 -11.12
N ASP A 204 -14.41 -2.95 -11.98
CA ASP A 204 -13.03 -3.20 -12.45
C ASP A 204 -11.99 -2.52 -11.56
N VAL A 205 -12.39 -1.53 -10.76
CA VAL A 205 -11.48 -0.77 -9.88
C VAL A 205 -11.16 -1.55 -8.60
N TYR A 206 -9.90 -1.66 -8.26
CA TYR A 206 -9.42 -2.21 -7.00
C TYR A 206 -9.44 -1.16 -5.89
N CYS A 207 -9.69 -1.59 -4.66
CA CYS A 207 -9.68 -0.73 -3.48
C CYS A 207 -8.57 -1.16 -2.52
N GLY A 208 -7.49 -0.38 -2.42
CA GLY A 208 -6.50 -0.52 -1.35
C GLY A 208 -7.16 -0.32 0.01
N LEU A 209 -6.88 -1.18 0.99
CA LEU A 209 -7.51 -1.13 2.30
C LEU A 209 -6.53 -1.44 3.42
N ILE A 210 -6.45 -0.57 4.41
CA ILE A 210 -5.75 -0.80 5.68
C ILE A 210 -6.78 -1.41 6.66
N ALA A 211 -6.57 -2.67 7.05
CA ALA A 211 -7.47 -3.39 7.95
C ALA A 211 -6.87 -3.54 9.36
N ASP A 212 -6.51 -2.41 9.97
CA ASP A 212 -5.97 -2.33 11.34
C ASP A 212 -7.05 -2.05 12.40
N GLY A 213 -8.28 -1.69 11.99
CA GLY A 213 -9.38 -1.32 12.87
C GLY A 213 -9.32 0.11 13.41
N VAL A 214 -8.29 0.89 13.04
CA VAL A 214 -8.06 2.28 13.44
C VAL A 214 -8.23 3.23 12.26
N HIS A 215 -7.55 2.95 11.12
CA HIS A 215 -7.72 3.71 9.87
C HIS A 215 -9.12 3.54 9.31
N VAL A 216 -9.68 2.33 9.41
CA VAL A 216 -11.05 2.03 8.99
C VAL A 216 -11.71 1.17 10.06
N HIS A 217 -12.85 1.64 10.58
CA HIS A 217 -13.63 0.89 11.55
C HIS A 217 -14.10 -0.46 10.96
N PRO A 218 -14.06 -1.59 11.70
CA PRO A 218 -14.41 -2.91 11.17
C PRO A 218 -15.77 -2.99 10.45
N GLN A 219 -16.79 -2.25 10.93
CA GLN A 219 -18.08 -2.18 10.25
C GLN A 219 -17.98 -1.53 8.85
N MET A 220 -17.10 -0.55 8.66
CA MET A 220 -16.88 0.08 7.35
C MET A 220 -16.08 -0.84 6.42
N VAL A 221 -15.17 -1.62 6.99
CA VAL A 221 -14.48 -2.70 6.28
C VAL A 221 -15.49 -3.75 5.79
N ASP A 222 -16.45 -4.19 6.65
CA ASP A 222 -17.51 -5.12 6.27
C ASP A 222 -18.41 -4.57 5.15
N ILE A 223 -18.80 -3.29 5.25
CA ILE A 223 -19.57 -2.63 4.19
C ILE A 223 -18.79 -2.65 2.86
N LEU A 224 -17.51 -2.25 2.88
CA LEU A 224 -16.70 -2.26 1.67
C LEU A 224 -16.54 -3.69 1.11
N PHE A 225 -16.31 -4.67 1.97
CA PHE A 225 -16.18 -6.06 1.55
C PHE A 225 -17.45 -6.58 0.87
N ARG A 226 -18.65 -6.30 1.43
CA ARG A 226 -19.94 -6.67 0.81
C ARG A 226 -20.14 -6.04 -0.58
N LEU A 227 -19.60 -4.85 -0.80
CA LEU A 227 -19.78 -4.12 -2.05
C LEU A 227 -18.70 -4.43 -3.10
N LYS A 228 -17.47 -4.72 -2.69
CA LYS A 228 -16.30 -4.90 -3.58
C LYS A 228 -15.73 -6.32 -3.60
N GLY A 229 -15.92 -7.10 -2.54
CA GLY A 229 -15.47 -8.49 -2.47
C GLY A 229 -14.00 -8.64 -2.88
N LYS A 230 -13.77 -9.45 -3.90
CA LYS A 230 -12.43 -9.77 -4.44
C LYS A 230 -11.67 -8.59 -5.08
N LYS A 231 -12.25 -7.39 -5.14
CA LYS A 231 -11.59 -6.18 -5.63
C LYS A 231 -10.96 -5.34 -4.52
N ILE A 232 -10.92 -5.85 -3.29
CA ILE A 232 -10.15 -5.25 -2.21
C ILE A 232 -8.72 -5.80 -2.26
N VAL A 233 -7.74 -4.90 -2.17
CA VAL A 233 -6.32 -5.21 -1.99
C VAL A 233 -5.95 -4.77 -0.59
N LEU A 234 -5.63 -5.71 0.29
CA LEU A 234 -5.07 -5.37 1.59
C LEU A 234 -3.68 -4.75 1.41
N VAL A 235 -3.43 -3.69 2.13
CA VAL A 235 -2.13 -3.01 2.22
C VAL A 235 -1.80 -2.75 3.69
N SER A 236 -0.51 -2.76 4.03
CA SER A 236 -0.10 -2.46 5.40
C SER A 236 -0.07 -0.97 5.68
N ASP A 237 0.32 -0.17 4.71
CA ASP A 237 0.72 1.23 4.87
C ASP A 237 1.69 1.41 6.05
N ALA A 238 2.57 0.40 6.21
CA ALA A 238 3.47 0.35 7.34
C ALA A 238 4.66 1.29 7.17
N LEU A 239 5.02 1.94 8.27
CA LEU A 239 6.10 2.92 8.32
C LEU A 239 7.44 2.29 8.74
N ALA A 240 8.50 3.10 8.73
CA ALA A 240 9.84 2.71 9.15
C ALA A 240 9.91 1.92 10.48
N PRO A 241 9.10 2.22 11.52
CA PRO A 241 9.12 1.44 12.77
C PRO A 241 8.52 0.04 12.69
N LEU A 242 7.99 -0.41 11.55
CA LEU A 242 7.55 -1.80 11.40
C LEU A 242 8.67 -2.79 11.85
N GLY A 243 8.34 -3.68 12.78
CA GLY A 243 9.28 -4.61 13.38
C GLY A 243 10.05 -4.09 14.60
N LEU A 244 9.79 -2.85 15.01
CA LEU A 244 10.34 -2.24 16.21
C LEU A 244 9.27 -2.10 17.31
N PRO A 245 9.65 -1.95 18.59
CA PRO A 245 8.70 -1.77 19.69
C PRO A 245 7.94 -0.43 19.58
N ASP A 246 6.89 -0.26 20.38
CA ASP A 246 6.23 1.02 20.58
C ASP A 246 7.22 2.08 21.08
N GLY A 247 7.04 3.33 20.65
CA GLY A 247 7.94 4.43 21.00
C GLY A 247 7.82 5.63 20.06
N THR A 248 8.74 6.58 20.23
CA THR A 248 8.84 7.76 19.37
C THR A 248 9.95 7.56 18.36
N TYR A 249 9.65 7.79 17.08
CA TYR A 249 10.57 7.58 15.97
C TYR A 249 10.70 8.84 15.10
N PRO A 250 11.86 9.11 14.53
CA PRO A 250 12.02 10.19 13.55
C PRO A 250 11.18 9.91 12.29
N TRP A 251 10.58 10.97 11.76
CA TRP A 251 9.89 10.98 10.48
C TRP A 251 10.10 12.33 9.79
N ASP A 252 10.80 12.37 8.68
CA ASP A 252 11.28 13.58 8.04
C ASP A 252 11.92 14.57 9.06
N ASP A 253 11.52 15.83 9.09
CA ASP A 253 11.93 16.81 10.11
C ASP A 253 11.07 16.75 11.38
N ARG A 254 10.16 15.79 11.48
CA ARG A 254 9.20 15.59 12.60
C ARG A 254 9.49 14.28 13.33
N SER A 255 8.60 13.93 14.24
CA SER A 255 8.55 12.63 14.89
C SER A 255 7.13 12.06 14.85
N ILE A 256 7.05 10.73 14.90
CA ILE A 256 5.81 9.99 15.08
C ILE A 256 5.85 9.22 16.40
N GLU A 257 4.72 9.14 17.06
CA GLU A 257 4.50 8.24 18.18
C GLU A 257 3.84 6.96 17.66
N VAL A 258 4.47 5.82 17.93
CA VAL A 258 3.95 4.49 17.65
C VAL A 258 3.39 3.90 18.93
N LYS A 259 2.12 3.52 18.90
CA LYS A 259 1.45 2.82 19.97
C LYS A 259 0.40 1.85 19.41
N ASP A 260 0.41 0.63 19.93
CA ASP A 260 -0.56 -0.41 19.54
C ASP A 260 -0.68 -0.52 18.00
N PHE A 261 0.46 -0.63 17.30
CA PHE A 261 0.59 -0.70 15.82
C PHE A 261 0.11 0.53 15.05
N THR A 262 -0.24 1.62 15.72
CA THR A 262 -0.72 2.85 15.09
C THR A 262 0.34 3.94 15.22
N ALA A 263 0.63 4.65 14.14
CA ALA A 263 1.55 5.78 14.13
C ALA A 263 0.81 7.11 13.97
N ARG A 264 1.17 8.10 14.80
CA ARG A 264 0.57 9.44 14.80
C ARG A 264 1.62 10.52 14.86
N LEU A 265 1.34 11.64 14.18
CA LEU A 265 2.05 12.90 14.40
C LEU A 265 1.66 13.52 15.74
N ALA A 266 2.44 14.51 16.20
CA ALA A 266 2.20 15.22 17.46
C ALA A 266 0.82 15.92 17.53
N ASP A 267 0.22 16.28 16.41
CA ASP A 267 -1.12 16.86 16.32
C ASP A 267 -2.25 15.80 16.29
N GLY A 268 -1.91 14.52 16.42
CA GLY A 268 -2.84 13.40 16.42
C GLY A 268 -3.17 12.86 15.03
N THR A 269 -2.66 13.44 13.95
CA THR A 269 -2.87 12.97 12.57
C THR A 269 -2.35 11.55 12.43
N LEU A 270 -3.19 10.62 11.93
CA LEU A 270 -2.78 9.29 11.53
C LEU A 270 -1.77 9.40 10.38
N SER A 271 -0.70 8.61 10.46
CA SER A 271 0.41 8.69 9.51
C SER A 271 0.69 7.37 8.79
N GLY A 272 0.08 6.29 9.24
CA GLY A 272 0.25 4.93 8.77
C GLY A 272 0.26 3.94 9.93
N THR A 273 0.71 2.72 9.68
CA THR A 273 0.72 1.63 10.65
C THR A 273 2.13 1.16 10.98
N THR A 274 2.23 0.22 11.93
CA THR A 274 3.36 -0.70 12.09
C THR A 274 2.86 -2.15 12.12
N LEU A 275 1.67 -2.39 11.52
CA LEU A 275 1.07 -3.70 11.40
C LEU A 275 1.59 -4.41 10.14
N SER A 276 1.84 -5.71 10.21
CA SER A 276 2.20 -6.47 9.01
C SER A 276 0.98 -6.72 8.12
N LEU A 277 1.19 -6.88 6.82
CA LEU A 277 0.11 -7.17 5.87
C LEU A 277 -0.72 -8.39 6.28
N LEU A 278 -0.08 -9.48 6.73
CA LEU A 278 -0.81 -10.70 7.11
C LEU A 278 -1.57 -10.58 8.44
N ASP A 279 -1.28 -9.57 9.25
CA ASP A 279 -2.11 -9.25 10.40
C ASP A 279 -3.43 -8.59 9.97
N CYS A 280 -3.44 -7.82 8.87
CA CYS A 280 -4.67 -7.35 8.24
C CYS A 280 -5.57 -8.53 7.78
N VAL A 281 -4.97 -9.59 7.23
CA VAL A 281 -5.70 -10.84 6.89
C VAL A 281 -6.35 -11.45 8.12
N LYS A 282 -5.58 -11.59 9.22
CA LYS A 282 -6.10 -12.15 10.48
C LYS A 282 -7.23 -11.31 11.06
N ASN A 283 -7.12 -9.99 10.97
CA ASN A 283 -8.14 -9.06 11.46
C ASN A 283 -9.49 -9.25 10.75
N LEU A 284 -9.52 -9.41 9.42
CA LEU A 284 -10.75 -9.66 8.68
C LEU A 284 -11.46 -10.93 9.15
N VAL A 285 -10.70 -11.99 9.40
CA VAL A 285 -11.25 -13.27 9.90
C VAL A 285 -11.71 -13.12 11.35
N LEU A 286 -10.92 -12.47 12.20
CA LEU A 286 -11.25 -12.23 13.61
C LEU A 286 -12.55 -11.40 13.75
N TRP A 287 -12.75 -10.42 12.87
CA TRP A 287 -13.97 -9.60 12.86
C TRP A 287 -15.16 -10.31 12.22
N GLY A 288 -14.98 -11.51 11.66
CA GLY A 288 -16.06 -12.29 11.02
C GLY A 288 -16.57 -11.66 9.72
N ILE A 289 -15.73 -10.85 9.03
CA ILE A 289 -16.10 -10.14 7.80
C ILE A 289 -16.14 -11.09 6.61
N CYS A 290 -15.19 -12.01 6.52
CA CYS A 290 -15.09 -12.98 5.44
C CYS A 290 -14.45 -14.29 5.91
N THR A 291 -14.50 -15.30 5.05
CA THR A 291 -13.84 -16.58 5.33
C THR A 291 -12.32 -16.45 5.29
N PRO A 292 -11.56 -17.35 5.95
CA PRO A 292 -10.11 -17.35 5.88
C PRO A 292 -9.56 -17.34 4.45
N ILE A 293 -10.14 -18.14 3.55
CA ILE A 293 -9.72 -18.24 2.15
C ILE A 293 -9.90 -16.89 1.42
N GLU A 294 -11.03 -16.22 1.64
CA GLU A 294 -11.28 -14.90 1.05
C GLU A 294 -10.29 -13.87 1.58
N ALA A 295 -10.08 -13.81 2.91
CA ALA A 295 -9.14 -12.87 3.52
C ALA A 295 -7.70 -13.06 2.99
N ILE A 296 -7.23 -14.32 2.89
CA ILE A 296 -5.92 -14.67 2.35
C ILE A 296 -5.78 -14.17 0.91
N ALA A 297 -6.79 -14.41 0.07
CA ALA A 297 -6.76 -13.99 -1.33
C ALA A 297 -6.58 -12.47 -1.48
N LEU A 298 -7.14 -11.65 -0.58
CA LEU A 298 -7.02 -10.18 -0.63
C LEU A 298 -5.60 -9.65 -0.39
N ALA A 299 -4.71 -10.45 0.19
CA ALA A 299 -3.31 -10.09 0.43
C ALA A 299 -2.33 -10.85 -0.49
N THR A 300 -2.78 -11.87 -1.21
CA THR A 300 -1.91 -12.77 -1.99
C THR A 300 -2.25 -12.76 -3.48
N GLU A 301 -3.41 -13.23 -3.88
CA GLU A 301 -3.86 -13.33 -5.26
C GLU A 301 -4.32 -11.97 -5.81
N THR A 302 -5.16 -11.25 -5.07
CA THR A 302 -5.76 -9.99 -5.52
C THR A 302 -4.72 -8.91 -5.85
N PRO A 303 -3.68 -8.64 -5.02
CA PRO A 303 -2.64 -7.67 -5.39
C PRO A 303 -1.83 -8.10 -6.63
N ARG A 304 -1.66 -9.41 -6.87
CA ARG A 304 -1.04 -9.89 -8.12
C ARG A 304 -1.88 -9.55 -9.33
N LEU A 305 -3.21 -9.78 -9.24
CA LEU A 305 -4.14 -9.42 -10.30
C LEU A 305 -4.16 -7.91 -10.55
N ALA A 306 -4.14 -7.10 -9.47
CA ALA A 306 -4.10 -5.64 -9.58
C ALA A 306 -2.83 -5.12 -10.28
N LEU A 307 -1.69 -5.81 -10.12
CA LEU A 307 -0.43 -5.49 -10.79
C LEU A 307 -0.22 -6.25 -12.12
N ASN A 308 -1.20 -7.02 -12.60
CA ASN A 308 -1.06 -7.88 -13.78
C ASN A 308 0.13 -8.88 -13.69
N LEU A 309 0.43 -9.36 -12.48
CA LEU A 309 1.49 -10.33 -12.26
C LEU A 309 0.99 -11.77 -12.45
N PRO A 310 1.83 -12.68 -12.95
CA PRO A 310 1.45 -14.08 -13.08
C PRO A 310 1.26 -14.74 -11.71
N PRO A 311 0.46 -15.82 -11.63
CA PRO A 311 0.37 -16.61 -10.41
C PRO A 311 1.72 -17.24 -10.09
N THR A 312 1.98 -17.46 -8.79
CA THR A 312 3.20 -18.13 -8.30
C THR A 312 2.83 -19.37 -7.50
N PRO A 313 3.74 -20.35 -7.42
CA PRO A 313 3.55 -21.50 -6.55
C PRO A 313 3.25 -21.09 -5.10
N PRO A 314 2.54 -21.93 -4.33
CA PRO A 314 2.34 -21.70 -2.91
C PRO A 314 3.66 -21.67 -2.15
N THR A 315 3.75 -20.76 -1.19
CA THR A 315 4.88 -20.59 -0.27
C THR A 315 4.45 -20.60 1.21
N LEU A 316 3.15 -20.56 1.46
CA LEU A 316 2.55 -20.57 2.80
C LEU A 316 1.50 -21.65 2.92
N SER A 317 1.46 -22.32 4.09
CA SER A 317 0.35 -23.15 4.57
C SER A 317 -0.38 -22.44 5.67
N TRP A 318 -1.70 -22.38 5.59
CA TRP A 318 -2.55 -21.67 6.56
C TRP A 318 -3.35 -22.66 7.41
N TYR A 319 -3.51 -22.30 8.70
CA TYR A 319 -4.16 -23.12 9.69
C TYR A 319 -5.11 -22.29 10.56
N TRP A 320 -6.24 -22.88 10.94
CA TRP A 320 -7.12 -22.34 11.94
C TRP A 320 -6.84 -22.99 13.30
N GLN A 321 -6.62 -22.19 14.32
CA GLN A 321 -6.45 -22.62 15.70
C GLN A 321 -7.74 -22.34 16.48
N GLU A 322 -8.62 -23.34 16.57
CA GLU A 322 -9.96 -23.20 17.18
C GLU A 322 -9.86 -22.74 18.64
N ASP A 323 -8.96 -23.34 19.43
CA ASP A 323 -8.79 -23.02 20.86
C ASP A 323 -8.37 -21.56 21.10
N LEU A 324 -7.78 -20.91 20.12
CA LEU A 324 -7.29 -19.52 20.16
C LEU A 324 -8.12 -18.57 19.32
N GLY A 325 -9.05 -19.09 18.51
CA GLY A 325 -9.87 -18.30 17.59
C GLY A 325 -9.03 -17.49 16.61
N LYS A 326 -7.90 -18.04 16.11
CA LYS A 326 -6.99 -17.29 15.26
C LYS A 326 -6.51 -18.06 14.04
N LEU A 327 -6.25 -17.31 12.97
CA LEU A 327 -5.57 -17.77 11.77
C LEU A 327 -4.06 -17.68 11.94
N THR A 328 -3.35 -18.74 11.58
CA THR A 328 -1.89 -18.83 11.61
C THR A 328 -1.38 -19.34 10.27
N TRP A 329 -0.10 -19.16 10.01
CA TRP A 329 0.55 -19.64 8.79
C TRP A 329 1.98 -20.12 9.07
N GLU A 330 2.46 -20.97 8.20
CA GLU A 330 3.84 -21.45 8.17
C GLU A 330 4.36 -21.39 6.74
N ARG A 331 5.65 -21.10 6.56
CA ARG A 331 6.28 -21.20 5.25
C ARG A 331 6.62 -22.64 4.92
N TYR A 332 6.49 -22.97 3.64
CA TYR A 332 7.14 -24.20 3.13
C TYR A 332 8.65 -24.06 3.30
N THR A 333 9.25 -25.05 3.91
CA THR A 333 10.71 -25.21 4.01
C THR A 333 11.27 -25.99 2.84
#